data_40a361fc41e1d2e4afb6124aca7fab32
#
_entry.id   40a361fc41e1d2e4afb6124aca7fab32
#
_cell.length_a   1.000
_cell.length_b   1.000
_cell.length_c   1.000
_cell.angle_alpha   90.00
_cell.angle_beta   90.00
_cell.angle_gamma   90.00
#
_symmetry.space_group_name_H-M   'P 1'
#
loop_
_entity.id
_entity.type
_entity.pdbx_description
1 polymer ?
#
loop_
_entity_poly.entity_id
_entity_poly.type
_entity_poly.pdbx_seq_one_letter_code
_entity_poly.pdbx_strand_id
1 'polypeptide(L)'
;MNMDSGKFGLWPGAFLNLEAEGNWASSVNQNSGALMAVNVSQILPLPGQNFDLVSLNFTQFLSHYVGLTIGKYATITDSSGDMNEFAHGKGDINFMNMAFNFTPMLAFIAPYSTLGTGVVVLPTKDPKEAIANLMLLQANGQPNTSGFNDLNDNNLLVAAEGRVRTNFFGLTGHQLFGTLFSNKDFKSIDQRLEFIIRNAQLQPKKGSWLIYYNFDQYLYQPKKDVDRGIGIFSRLGVSDGNPDFMKFFGSFGVGGKGMFESRPLGQVRVGVLLHQHQ
;
A
#
# COMPACT_ATOMS: atom_id res chain seq x y z
N MET A 1 -5.55 -14.73 -3.52
CA MET A 1 -6.17 -15.94 -2.91
C MET A 1 -5.70 -16.04 -1.48
N ASN A 2 -6.60 -16.16 -0.53
CA ASN A 2 -6.26 -16.31 0.88
C ASN A 2 -6.82 -17.65 1.39
N MET A 3 -5.96 -18.50 1.92
CA MET A 3 -6.31 -19.84 2.41
C MET A 3 -6.09 -19.92 3.91
N ASP A 4 -7.13 -20.29 4.63
CA ASP A 4 -7.10 -20.55 6.07
C ASP A 4 -6.94 -22.06 6.28
N SER A 5 -5.84 -22.50 6.87
CA SER A 5 -5.52 -23.92 7.08
C SER A 5 -6.53 -24.63 7.97
N GLY A 6 -7.11 -23.94 8.94
CA GLY A 6 -8.15 -24.50 9.81
C GLY A 6 -9.41 -24.90 9.05
N LYS A 7 -9.78 -24.15 8.00
CA LYS A 7 -10.91 -24.49 7.12
C LYS A 7 -10.65 -25.72 6.24
N PHE A 8 -9.40 -26.09 6.03
CA PHE A 8 -8.98 -27.27 5.28
C PHE A 8 -8.73 -28.49 6.18
N GLY A 9 -9.06 -28.41 7.48
CA GLY A 9 -8.84 -29.49 8.42
C GLY A 9 -7.38 -29.71 8.83
N LEU A 10 -6.51 -28.72 8.55
CA LEU A 10 -5.12 -28.67 8.99
C LEU A 10 -5.03 -28.03 10.38
N TRP A 11 -3.90 -27.50 10.78
CA TRP A 11 -3.74 -26.84 12.07
C TRP A 11 -4.31 -25.41 12.06
N PRO A 12 -4.84 -24.92 13.19
CA PRO A 12 -5.47 -23.60 13.26
C PRO A 12 -4.45 -22.46 13.27
N GLY A 13 -4.90 -21.27 12.84
CA GLY A 13 -4.14 -20.03 12.94
C GLY A 13 -3.09 -19.84 11.85
N ALA A 14 -3.03 -20.73 10.85
CA ALA A 14 -2.14 -20.55 9.71
C ALA A 14 -2.92 -20.05 8.48
N PHE A 15 -2.33 -19.08 7.79
CA PHE A 15 -2.88 -18.45 6.60
C PHE A 15 -1.82 -18.42 5.50
N LEU A 16 -2.21 -18.83 4.30
CA LEU A 16 -1.40 -18.68 3.09
C LEU A 16 -2.08 -17.69 2.17
N ASN A 17 -1.38 -16.61 1.86
CA ASN A 17 -1.81 -15.62 0.88
C ASN A 17 -1.02 -15.77 -0.42
N LEU A 18 -1.74 -15.81 -1.56
CA LEU A 18 -1.16 -15.86 -2.90
C LEU A 18 -1.84 -14.80 -3.74
N GLU A 19 -1.01 -13.97 -4.40
CA GLU A 19 -1.46 -12.96 -5.33
C GLU A 19 -0.61 -12.98 -6.59
N ALA A 20 -1.30 -13.02 -7.72
CA ALA A 20 -0.69 -12.95 -9.04
C ALA A 20 -1.42 -11.90 -9.87
N GLU A 21 -0.68 -11.20 -10.71
CA GLU A 21 -1.20 -10.19 -11.60
C GLU A 21 -0.92 -10.56 -13.06
N GLY A 22 -1.91 -10.33 -13.93
CA GLY A 22 -1.81 -10.57 -15.35
C GLY A 22 -2.35 -9.39 -16.14
N ASN A 23 -1.64 -8.99 -17.21
CA ASN A 23 -2.06 -7.90 -18.08
C ASN A 23 -1.65 -8.19 -19.52
N TRP A 24 -2.61 -8.08 -20.43
CA TRP A 24 -2.43 -8.31 -21.87
C TRP A 24 -2.78 -7.07 -22.70
N ALA A 25 -2.94 -5.92 -22.04
CA ALA A 25 -3.29 -4.65 -22.67
C ALA A 25 -2.12 -3.66 -22.65
N SER A 26 -2.22 -2.62 -23.47
CA SER A 26 -1.29 -1.48 -23.42
C SER A 26 -1.62 -0.59 -22.22
N SER A 27 -0.60 -0.18 -21.48
CA SER A 27 -0.77 0.71 -20.33
C SER A 27 -1.03 2.15 -20.78
N VAL A 28 -2.08 2.76 -20.25
CA VAL A 28 -2.35 4.19 -20.44
C VAL A 28 -1.39 5.07 -19.64
N ASN A 29 -0.72 4.52 -18.62
CA ASN A 29 0.16 5.28 -17.73
C ASN A 29 1.31 5.93 -18.48
N GLN A 30 1.91 5.20 -19.42
CA GLN A 30 3.07 5.68 -20.21
C GLN A 30 2.74 6.87 -21.12
N ASN A 31 1.50 6.97 -21.57
CA ASN A 31 1.05 7.98 -22.53
C ASN A 31 0.29 9.14 -21.88
N SER A 32 0.07 9.09 -20.57
CA SER A 32 -0.74 10.08 -19.85
C SER A 32 -0.01 11.40 -19.59
N GLY A 33 1.34 11.38 -19.57
CA GLY A 33 2.13 12.51 -19.13
C GLY A 33 1.99 12.86 -17.64
N ALA A 34 1.28 12.04 -16.87
CA ALA A 34 1.08 12.26 -15.45
C ALA A 34 2.30 11.78 -14.64
N LEU A 35 2.62 12.49 -13.57
CA LEU A 35 3.71 12.13 -12.64
C LEU A 35 3.42 10.83 -11.87
N MET A 36 2.16 10.53 -11.65
CA MET A 36 1.70 9.32 -10.96
C MET A 36 0.82 8.50 -11.90
N ALA A 37 0.85 7.17 -11.72
CA ALA A 37 0.03 6.28 -12.51
C ALA A 37 -1.46 6.68 -12.44
N VAL A 38 -2.05 6.95 -13.59
CA VAL A 38 -3.48 7.28 -13.72
C VAL A 38 -4.35 6.03 -13.61
N ASN A 39 -3.75 4.86 -13.86
CA ASN A 39 -4.40 3.57 -13.70
C ASN A 39 -3.45 2.61 -12.95
N VAL A 40 -3.73 2.43 -11.67
CA VAL A 40 -2.95 1.55 -10.78
C VAL A 40 -2.99 0.09 -11.21
N SER A 41 -4.10 -0.38 -11.79
CA SER A 41 -4.25 -1.75 -12.29
C SER A 41 -3.35 -2.07 -13.49
N GLN A 42 -2.69 -1.07 -14.07
CA GLN A 42 -1.78 -1.21 -15.20
C GLN A 42 -0.32 -0.87 -14.85
N ILE A 43 0.03 -0.86 -13.57
CA ILE A 43 1.42 -0.71 -13.14
C ILE A 43 2.19 -2.00 -13.41
N LEU A 44 1.57 -3.15 -13.17
CA LEU A 44 2.13 -4.48 -13.40
C LEU A 44 1.19 -5.33 -14.26
N PRO A 45 1.69 -6.37 -14.91
CA PRO A 45 3.12 -6.68 -15.13
C PRO A 45 3.89 -5.61 -15.89
N LEU A 46 5.21 -5.61 -15.70
CA LEU A 46 6.10 -4.70 -16.42
C LEU A 46 6.05 -4.95 -17.94
N PRO A 47 6.38 -3.96 -18.80
CA PRO A 47 6.42 -4.14 -20.24
C PRO A 47 7.23 -5.37 -20.66
N GLY A 48 6.64 -6.20 -21.51
CA GLY A 48 7.25 -7.46 -21.96
C GLY A 48 6.95 -8.68 -21.09
N GLN A 49 6.20 -8.51 -20.01
CA GLN A 49 5.71 -9.58 -19.13
C GLN A 49 4.19 -9.57 -19.14
N ASN A 50 3.58 -10.76 -19.09
CA ASN A 50 2.13 -10.90 -19.08
C ASN A 50 1.60 -11.41 -17.75
N PHE A 51 2.49 -11.88 -16.86
CA PHE A 51 2.12 -12.48 -15.60
C PHE A 51 3.23 -12.34 -14.57
N ASP A 52 2.88 -11.90 -13.36
CA ASP A 52 3.79 -11.80 -12.21
C ASP A 52 3.17 -12.42 -10.96
N LEU A 53 3.94 -13.21 -10.23
CA LEU A 53 3.61 -13.62 -8.87
C LEU A 53 4.12 -12.56 -7.90
N VAL A 54 3.21 -11.71 -7.44
CA VAL A 54 3.59 -10.52 -6.66
C VAL A 54 3.59 -10.78 -5.15
N SER A 55 2.78 -11.73 -4.66
CA SER A 55 2.75 -12.09 -3.25
C SER A 55 2.57 -13.60 -3.06
N LEU A 56 3.37 -14.17 -2.18
CA LEU A 56 3.23 -15.52 -1.66
C LEU A 56 3.79 -15.53 -0.24
N ASN A 57 2.93 -15.41 0.74
CA ASN A 57 3.34 -15.35 2.13
C ASN A 57 2.52 -16.28 3.02
N PHE A 58 3.16 -16.71 4.09
CA PHE A 58 2.62 -17.57 5.11
C PHE A 58 2.60 -16.82 6.44
N THR A 59 1.47 -16.84 7.13
CA THR A 59 1.32 -16.25 8.46
C THR A 59 0.82 -17.32 9.42
N GLN A 60 1.52 -17.49 10.53
CA GLN A 60 1.13 -18.37 11.63
C GLN A 60 0.84 -17.53 12.87
N PHE A 61 -0.39 -17.55 13.31
CA PHE A 61 -0.74 -17.00 14.61
C PHE A 61 -0.33 -17.97 15.73
N LEU A 62 0.52 -17.48 16.63
CA LEU A 62 0.99 -18.18 17.82
C LEU A 62 0.01 -18.04 18.98
N SER A 63 -0.80 -17.01 18.92
CA SER A 63 -1.91 -16.74 19.85
C SER A 63 -2.99 -15.95 19.14
N HIS A 64 -4.10 -15.66 19.83
CA HIS A 64 -5.13 -14.77 19.28
C HIS A 64 -4.66 -13.32 19.05
N TYR A 65 -3.45 -12.98 19.49
CA TYR A 65 -2.94 -11.61 19.47
C TYR A 65 -1.72 -11.43 18.57
N VAL A 66 -0.91 -12.47 18.40
CA VAL A 66 0.39 -12.37 17.75
C VAL A 66 0.56 -13.45 16.69
N GLY A 67 0.90 -13.04 15.49
CA GLY A 67 1.28 -13.89 14.37
C GLY A 67 2.67 -13.56 13.85
N LEU A 68 3.36 -14.56 13.36
CA LEU A 68 4.60 -14.43 12.60
C LEU A 68 4.29 -14.65 11.13
N THR A 69 4.91 -13.86 10.28
CA THR A 69 4.69 -13.93 8.84
C THR A 69 6.01 -13.96 8.08
N ILE A 70 6.07 -14.72 7.00
CA ILE A 70 7.25 -14.86 6.15
C ILE A 70 6.84 -15.14 4.71
N GLY A 71 7.59 -14.63 3.76
CA GLY A 71 7.36 -14.91 2.34
C GLY A 71 7.64 -13.71 1.46
N LYS A 72 6.97 -13.69 0.33
CA LYS A 72 7.00 -12.60 -0.65
C LYS A 72 5.76 -11.73 -0.48
N TYR A 73 5.95 -10.42 -0.45
CA TYR A 73 4.89 -9.44 -0.19
C TYR A 73 4.80 -8.42 -1.32
N ALA A 74 3.59 -8.14 -1.76
CA ALA A 74 3.26 -6.98 -2.58
C ALA A 74 3.16 -5.74 -1.67
N THR A 75 4.21 -4.97 -1.55
CA THR A 75 4.34 -3.90 -0.54
C THR A 75 3.45 -2.68 -0.80
N ILE A 76 3.04 -2.48 -2.04
CA ILE A 76 2.27 -1.29 -2.47
C ILE A 76 0.78 -1.60 -2.54
N THR A 77 0.41 -2.84 -2.86
CA THR A 77 -0.98 -3.23 -3.13
C THR A 77 -1.61 -4.05 -2.01
N ASP A 78 -0.77 -4.70 -1.22
CA ASP A 78 -1.17 -5.57 -0.11
C ASP A 78 -0.79 -4.94 1.23
N SER A 79 -0.94 -3.62 1.34
CA SER A 79 -0.94 -3.02 2.66
C SER A 79 -2.18 -3.55 3.37
N SER A 80 -1.98 -4.61 4.14
CA SER A 80 -3.02 -5.28 4.93
C SER A 80 -3.73 -4.33 5.88
N GLY A 81 -3.20 -3.14 6.03
CA GLY A 81 -3.71 -2.05 6.83
C GLY A 81 -4.61 -1.07 6.09
N ASP A 82 -4.41 -0.82 4.80
CA ASP A 82 -5.15 0.22 4.09
C ASP A 82 -6.55 -0.25 3.67
N MET A 83 -7.46 -0.24 4.62
CA MET A 83 -8.87 -0.51 4.42
C MET A 83 -9.70 0.78 4.45
N ASN A 84 -9.25 1.81 3.73
CA ASN A 84 -10.03 3.02 3.58
C ASN A 84 -11.35 2.71 2.89
N GLU A 85 -12.47 3.02 3.52
CA GLU A 85 -13.81 2.68 3.04
C GLU A 85 -14.21 3.39 1.76
N PHE A 86 -13.57 4.49 1.44
CA PHE A 86 -13.92 5.35 0.31
C PHE A 86 -12.85 5.43 -0.76
N ALA A 87 -11.62 4.98 -0.48
CA ALA A 87 -10.52 5.13 -1.40
C ALA A 87 -9.45 4.06 -1.19
N HIS A 88 -9.72 2.83 -1.62
CA HIS A 88 -8.76 1.73 -1.58
C HIS A 88 -8.52 1.11 -2.96
N GLY A 89 -7.42 0.38 -3.11
CA GLY A 89 -6.79 0.14 -4.38
C GLY A 89 -7.30 -1.00 -5.22
N LYS A 90 -7.77 -2.09 -4.68
CA LYS A 90 -8.06 -3.29 -5.49
C LYS A 90 -9.53 -3.63 -5.57
N GLY A 91 -9.88 -4.24 -6.70
CA GLY A 91 -11.22 -4.75 -6.97
C GLY A 91 -12.07 -3.77 -7.78
N ASP A 92 -13.36 -3.90 -7.62
CA ASP A 92 -14.41 -3.15 -8.31
C ASP A 92 -14.57 -1.70 -7.84
N ILE A 93 -13.69 -1.20 -6.99
CA ILE A 93 -14.14 -0.25 -6.02
C ILE A 93 -13.70 1.15 -6.28
N ASN A 94 -12.64 1.46 -7.10
CA ASN A 94 -12.06 2.71 -6.71
C ASN A 94 -11.56 3.60 -7.79
N PHE A 95 -10.93 4.66 -7.31
CA PHE A 95 -10.10 5.50 -8.15
C PHE A 95 -9.04 4.64 -8.85
N MET A 96 -8.93 4.79 -10.15
CA MET A 96 -7.84 4.18 -10.88
C MET A 96 -6.53 4.93 -10.63
N ASN A 97 -6.60 6.19 -10.27
CA ASN A 97 -5.42 7.02 -10.01
C ASN A 97 -4.72 6.59 -8.71
N MET A 98 -3.42 6.37 -8.82
CA MET A 98 -2.53 5.94 -7.75
C MET A 98 -2.63 6.80 -6.47
N ALA A 99 -2.79 8.12 -6.63
CA ALA A 99 -2.87 9.07 -5.53
C ALA A 99 -4.03 8.86 -4.56
N PHE A 100 -5.06 8.14 -5.00
CA PHE A 100 -6.24 7.84 -4.19
C PHE A 100 -6.34 6.36 -3.79
N ASN A 101 -5.40 5.53 -4.22
CA ASN A 101 -5.37 4.11 -3.89
C ASN A 101 -4.47 3.79 -2.71
N PHE A 102 -3.30 4.41 -2.67
CA PHE A 102 -2.33 4.29 -1.58
C PHE A 102 -1.51 5.58 -1.48
N THR A 103 -0.62 5.67 -0.52
CA THR A 103 0.32 6.79 -0.40
C THR A 103 1.41 6.66 -1.46
N PRO A 104 1.43 7.47 -2.54
CA PRO A 104 2.30 7.26 -3.71
C PRO A 104 3.80 7.24 -3.39
N MET A 105 4.19 7.93 -2.32
CA MET A 105 5.57 7.99 -1.84
C MET A 105 6.15 6.61 -1.50
N LEU A 106 5.31 5.64 -1.16
CA LEU A 106 5.72 4.25 -0.94
C LEU A 106 6.47 3.66 -2.15
N ALA A 107 6.04 3.99 -3.36
CA ALA A 107 6.61 3.46 -4.59
C ALA A 107 8.06 3.92 -4.87
N PHE A 108 8.54 4.97 -4.18
CA PHE A 108 9.92 5.46 -4.33
C PHE A 108 10.89 4.81 -3.34
N ILE A 109 10.40 4.28 -2.24
CA ILE A 109 11.21 3.72 -1.15
C ILE A 109 11.11 2.20 -1.12
N ALA A 110 9.91 1.66 -1.30
CA ALA A 110 9.66 0.24 -1.26
C ALA A 110 9.64 -0.38 -2.68
N PRO A 111 10.23 -1.58 -2.86
CA PRO A 111 10.03 -2.36 -4.08
C PRO A 111 8.58 -2.84 -4.14
N TYR A 112 8.01 -2.97 -5.33
CA TYR A 112 6.63 -3.42 -5.51
C TYR A 112 6.35 -4.79 -4.88
N SER A 113 7.30 -5.70 -4.99
CA SER A 113 7.21 -7.06 -4.45
C SER A 113 8.57 -7.51 -3.94
N THR A 114 8.61 -8.06 -2.73
CA THR A 114 9.88 -8.43 -2.09
C THR A 114 9.73 -9.53 -1.05
N LEU A 115 10.83 -10.23 -0.77
CA LEU A 115 10.90 -11.16 0.36
C LEU A 115 10.99 -10.43 1.69
N GLY A 116 10.42 -11.03 2.71
CA GLY A 116 10.52 -10.52 4.06
C GLY A 116 9.89 -11.40 5.11
N THR A 117 9.97 -10.93 6.32
CA THR A 117 9.37 -11.54 7.52
C THR A 117 8.86 -10.45 8.44
N GLY A 118 7.97 -10.80 9.33
CA GLY A 118 7.44 -9.82 10.27
C GLY A 118 6.58 -10.39 11.37
N VAL A 119 6.09 -9.48 12.17
CA VAL A 119 5.17 -9.75 13.26
C VAL A 119 3.88 -9.01 13.00
N VAL A 120 2.77 -9.70 13.15
CA VAL A 120 1.41 -9.13 13.11
C VAL A 120 0.82 -9.19 14.52
N VAL A 121 0.25 -8.06 14.96
CA VAL A 121 -0.38 -7.95 16.27
C VAL A 121 -1.84 -7.56 16.10
N LEU A 122 -2.72 -8.26 16.79
CA LEU A 122 -4.15 -8.00 16.86
C LEU A 122 -4.52 -7.59 18.28
N PRO A 123 -4.49 -6.28 18.62
CA PRO A 123 -4.73 -5.82 19.99
C PRO A 123 -6.09 -6.22 20.56
N THR A 124 -7.09 -6.32 19.68
CA THR A 124 -8.50 -6.67 20.02
C THR A 124 -8.89 -8.07 19.59
N LYS A 125 -7.97 -8.91 19.10
CA LYS A 125 -8.22 -10.23 18.45
C LYS A 125 -8.97 -10.15 17.11
N ASP A 126 -9.58 -9.03 16.80
CA ASP A 126 -10.28 -8.80 15.55
C ASP A 126 -9.44 -7.87 14.66
N PRO A 127 -8.94 -8.35 13.50
CA PRO A 127 -8.18 -7.53 12.58
C PRO A 127 -8.98 -6.38 11.97
N LYS A 128 -10.31 -6.43 12.03
CA LYS A 128 -11.16 -5.30 11.58
C LYS A 128 -11.18 -4.15 12.57
N GLU A 129 -11.03 -4.44 13.86
CA GLU A 129 -11.01 -3.42 14.91
C GLU A 129 -9.63 -2.78 15.06
N ALA A 130 -8.58 -3.62 15.18
CA ALA A 130 -7.21 -3.11 15.26
C ALA A 130 -6.21 -4.15 14.75
N ILE A 131 -5.24 -3.69 13.98
CA ILE A 131 -4.11 -4.49 13.50
C ILE A 131 -2.86 -3.62 13.48
N ALA A 132 -1.74 -4.19 13.87
CA ALA A 132 -0.43 -3.58 13.68
C ALA A 132 0.55 -4.61 13.12
N ASN A 133 1.51 -4.14 12.34
CA ASN A 133 2.57 -4.98 11.80
C ASN A 133 3.94 -4.30 11.91
N LEU A 134 4.96 -5.12 12.03
CA LEU A 134 6.36 -4.72 11.91
C LEU A 134 7.02 -5.70 10.95
N MET A 135 7.52 -5.19 9.84
CA MET A 135 8.08 -5.98 8.75
C MET A 135 9.55 -5.65 8.53
N LEU A 136 10.34 -6.69 8.29
CA LEU A 136 11.70 -6.62 7.78
C LEU A 136 11.69 -7.18 6.37
N LEU A 137 11.97 -6.34 5.40
CA LEU A 137 11.84 -6.63 3.98
C LEU A 137 13.18 -6.41 3.27
N GLN A 138 13.42 -7.13 2.19
CA GLN A 138 14.55 -6.87 1.30
C GLN A 138 14.25 -5.63 0.42
N ALA A 139 15.17 -4.66 0.41
CA ALA A 139 14.92 -3.39 -0.27
C ALA A 139 15.11 -3.40 -1.80
N ASN A 140 15.63 -4.50 -2.38
CA ASN A 140 15.90 -4.66 -3.82
C ASN A 140 14.94 -5.63 -4.54
N GLY A 141 13.89 -6.09 -3.87
CA GLY A 141 12.97 -7.08 -4.43
C GLY A 141 12.35 -6.66 -5.77
N GLN A 142 11.97 -7.67 -6.56
CA GLN A 142 11.33 -7.51 -7.85
C GLN A 142 10.14 -8.46 -8.00
N PRO A 143 9.05 -8.05 -8.70
CA PRO A 143 7.84 -8.84 -8.79
C PRO A 143 8.02 -10.19 -9.50
N ASN A 144 8.85 -10.24 -10.54
CA ASN A 144 9.04 -11.39 -11.42
C ASN A 144 10.17 -12.34 -10.99
N THR A 145 10.75 -12.17 -9.81
CA THR A 145 11.81 -13.01 -9.28
C THR A 145 11.37 -13.73 -8.01
N SER A 146 12.07 -14.80 -7.64
CA SER A 146 11.88 -15.43 -6.34
C SER A 146 12.34 -14.54 -5.18
N GLY A 147 13.26 -13.61 -5.44
CA GLY A 147 13.86 -12.72 -4.44
C GLY A 147 14.99 -13.35 -3.62
N PHE A 148 15.25 -14.66 -3.74
CA PHE A 148 16.29 -15.31 -2.94
C PHE A 148 17.71 -14.82 -3.23
N ASN A 149 17.99 -14.38 -4.45
CA ASN A 149 19.29 -13.83 -4.82
C ASN A 149 19.57 -12.50 -4.11
N ASP A 150 18.52 -11.77 -3.76
CA ASP A 150 18.61 -10.45 -3.13
C ASP A 150 18.90 -10.57 -1.60
N LEU A 151 18.77 -11.76 -1.01
CA LEU A 151 19.03 -11.99 0.41
C LEU A 151 20.50 -11.80 0.81
N ASN A 152 21.41 -11.85 -0.16
CA ASN A 152 22.84 -11.61 0.08
C ASN A 152 23.18 -10.12 0.16
N ASP A 153 22.27 -9.25 -0.25
CA ASP A 153 22.44 -7.81 -0.16
C ASP A 153 22.07 -7.33 1.25
N ASN A 154 22.90 -6.47 1.83
CA ASN A 154 22.64 -5.86 3.13
C ASN A 154 21.61 -4.72 3.06
N ASN A 155 20.77 -4.69 2.02
CA ASN A 155 19.77 -3.66 1.81
C ASN A 155 18.44 -4.06 2.44
N LEU A 156 18.09 -3.41 3.53
CA LEU A 156 16.90 -3.69 4.30
C LEU A 156 15.89 -2.53 4.22
N LEU A 157 14.62 -2.90 4.20
CA LEU A 157 13.49 -2.03 4.39
C LEU A 157 12.75 -2.46 5.66
N VAL A 158 12.65 -1.55 6.61
CA VAL A 158 11.83 -1.72 7.82
C VAL A 158 10.54 -0.97 7.62
N ALA A 159 9.41 -1.64 7.80
CA ALA A 159 8.09 -1.03 7.72
C ALA A 159 7.30 -1.34 8.99
N ALA A 160 6.70 -0.32 9.57
CA ALA A 160 5.76 -0.47 10.67
C ALA A 160 4.46 0.24 10.33
N GLU A 161 3.35 -0.43 10.54
CA GLU A 161 2.02 0.10 10.26
C GLU A 161 1.04 -0.33 11.35
N GLY A 162 0.13 0.57 11.71
CA GLY A 162 -0.94 0.29 12.64
C GLY A 162 -2.24 0.92 12.18
N ARG A 163 -3.32 0.17 12.27
CA ARG A 163 -4.67 0.62 11.96
C ARG A 163 -5.61 0.33 13.13
N VAL A 164 -6.51 1.27 13.37
CA VAL A 164 -7.57 1.13 14.37
C VAL A 164 -8.89 1.64 13.78
N ARG A 165 -9.96 0.89 14.05
CA ARG A 165 -11.32 1.35 13.82
C ARG A 165 -11.68 2.36 14.91
N THR A 166 -12.29 3.46 14.50
CA THR A 166 -12.77 4.51 15.39
C THR A 166 -14.28 4.64 15.29
N ASN A 167 -14.87 5.20 16.33
CA ASN A 167 -16.28 5.50 16.38
C ASN A 167 -16.46 6.93 16.90
N PHE A 168 -16.45 7.89 15.96
CA PHE A 168 -16.70 9.28 16.30
C PHE A 168 -18.16 9.63 16.09
N PHE A 169 -18.82 10.13 17.11
CA PHE A 169 -20.25 10.49 17.11
C PHE A 169 -21.19 9.32 16.74
N GLY A 170 -20.79 8.09 17.06
CA GLY A 170 -21.56 6.89 16.71
C GLY A 170 -21.42 6.43 15.26
N LEU A 171 -20.48 7.00 14.50
CA LEU A 171 -20.22 6.71 13.10
C LEU A 171 -18.84 6.05 12.93
N THR A 172 -18.77 5.05 12.08
CA THR A 172 -17.54 4.29 11.82
C THR A 172 -16.49 5.14 11.09
N GLY A 173 -15.24 4.95 11.49
CA GLY A 173 -14.07 5.46 10.78
C GLY A 173 -12.86 4.57 11.02
N HIS A 174 -11.79 4.79 10.27
CA HIS A 174 -10.52 4.09 10.42
C HIS A 174 -9.37 5.10 10.43
N GLN A 175 -8.39 4.82 11.27
CA GLN A 175 -7.16 5.61 11.37
C GLN A 175 -6.00 4.66 11.11
N LEU A 176 -5.11 5.01 10.20
CA LEU A 176 -3.92 4.25 9.88
C LEU A 176 -2.70 5.16 9.95
N PHE A 177 -1.69 4.70 10.64
CA PHE A 177 -0.39 5.35 10.70
C PHE A 177 0.68 4.35 10.28
N GLY A 178 1.59 4.79 9.42
CA GLY A 178 2.69 3.95 8.93
C GLY A 178 3.98 4.71 8.77
N THR A 179 5.08 3.97 8.81
CA THR A 179 6.43 4.47 8.59
C THR A 179 7.28 3.43 7.88
N LEU A 180 8.15 3.90 7.00
CA LEU A 180 9.16 3.08 6.32
C LEU A 180 10.54 3.71 6.52
N PHE A 181 11.53 2.84 6.64
CA PHE A 181 12.93 3.21 6.61
C PHE A 181 13.71 2.19 5.76
N SER A 182 14.48 2.66 4.79
CA SER A 182 15.37 1.82 3.98
C SER A 182 16.81 2.29 4.13
N ASN A 183 17.76 1.34 4.22
CA ASN A 183 19.19 1.63 4.20
C ASN A 183 19.82 1.50 2.80
N LYS A 184 19.01 1.20 1.78
CA LYS A 184 19.45 1.03 0.39
C LYS A 184 20.12 2.28 -0.14
N ASP A 185 21.06 2.10 -1.06
CA ASP A 185 21.61 3.18 -1.87
C ASP A 185 20.68 3.52 -3.03
N PHE A 186 20.16 4.74 -3.02
CA PHE A 186 19.27 5.28 -4.04
C PHE A 186 20.04 6.19 -5.01
N LYS A 187 19.49 6.40 -6.19
CA LYS A 187 19.95 7.47 -7.07
C LYS A 187 19.42 8.79 -6.53
N SER A 188 20.32 9.70 -6.16
CA SER A 188 19.91 11.03 -5.70
C SER A 188 19.24 11.81 -6.85
N ILE A 189 18.15 12.51 -6.54
CA ILE A 189 17.54 13.49 -7.45
C ILE A 189 18.12 14.89 -7.30
N ASP A 190 18.87 15.14 -6.23
CA ASP A 190 19.58 16.42 -6.00
C ASP A 190 20.90 16.43 -6.80
N GLN A 191 20.75 16.55 -8.12
CA GLN A 191 21.87 16.60 -9.07
C GLN A 191 21.96 17.97 -9.70
N ARG A 192 23.15 18.56 -9.65
CA ARG A 192 23.39 19.82 -10.38
C ARG A 192 23.49 19.54 -11.88
N LEU A 193 22.89 20.39 -12.70
CA LEU A 193 22.94 20.30 -14.17
C LEU A 193 24.37 20.15 -14.71
N GLU A 194 25.37 20.74 -14.05
CA GLU A 194 26.79 20.60 -14.40
C GLU A 194 27.29 19.16 -14.40
N PHE A 195 26.77 18.33 -13.50
CA PHE A 195 27.13 16.90 -13.47
C PHE A 195 26.52 16.13 -14.62
N ILE A 196 25.30 16.47 -15.03
CA ILE A 196 24.61 15.84 -16.15
C ILE A 196 25.32 16.14 -17.46
N ILE A 197 25.73 17.39 -17.69
CA ILE A 197 26.42 17.86 -18.91
C ILE A 197 27.82 17.25 -19.02
N ARG A 198 28.50 17.04 -17.90
CA ARG A 198 29.88 16.50 -17.86
C ARG A 198 29.96 14.98 -17.81
N ASN A 199 28.85 14.26 -18.00
CA ASN A 199 28.81 12.81 -17.92
C ASN A 199 29.26 12.23 -16.56
N ALA A 200 29.10 13.00 -15.48
CA ALA A 200 29.42 12.57 -14.12
C ALA A 200 28.42 11.48 -13.66
N GLN A 201 28.92 10.53 -12.90
CA GLN A 201 28.07 9.52 -12.29
C GLN A 201 27.11 10.18 -11.28
N LEU A 202 25.85 9.77 -11.31
CA LEU A 202 24.85 10.20 -10.35
C LEU A 202 25.31 9.84 -8.93
N GLN A 203 25.29 10.81 -8.04
CA GLN A 203 25.67 10.60 -6.64
C GLN A 203 24.69 9.66 -5.97
N PRO A 204 25.16 8.62 -5.27
CA PRO A 204 24.28 7.80 -4.46
C PRO A 204 23.82 8.56 -3.22
N LYS A 205 22.58 8.34 -2.82
CA LYS A 205 22.05 8.77 -1.53
C LYS A 205 21.74 7.54 -0.69
N LYS A 206 22.39 7.44 0.45
CA LYS A 206 22.18 6.31 1.37
C LYS A 206 20.91 6.51 2.19
N GLY A 207 20.05 5.52 2.12
CA GLY A 207 18.83 5.46 2.90
C GLY A 207 17.75 6.45 2.48
N SER A 208 16.55 6.17 2.91
CA SER A 208 15.38 7.05 2.79
C SER A 208 14.32 6.66 3.80
N TRP A 209 13.43 7.57 4.14
CA TRP A 209 12.35 7.32 5.08
C TRP A 209 11.05 7.99 4.62
N LEU A 210 9.94 7.42 5.10
CA LEU A 210 8.59 7.91 4.87
C LEU A 210 7.77 7.73 6.15
N ILE A 211 6.98 8.72 6.46
CA ILE A 211 5.90 8.65 7.45
C ILE A 211 4.61 9.00 6.75
N TYR A 212 3.54 8.23 7.00
CA TYR A 212 2.25 8.48 6.40
C TYR A 212 1.10 8.23 7.37
N TYR A 213 0.01 8.92 7.11
CA TYR A 213 -1.22 8.82 7.85
C TYR A 213 -2.40 8.81 6.89
N ASN A 214 -3.29 7.83 7.06
CA ASN A 214 -4.49 7.67 6.26
C ASN A 214 -5.69 7.59 7.19
N PHE A 215 -6.79 8.19 6.79
CA PHE A 215 -8.03 8.01 7.53
C PHE A 215 -9.24 7.99 6.60
N ASP A 216 -10.29 7.39 7.08
CA ASP A 216 -11.65 7.57 6.62
C ASP A 216 -12.59 7.79 7.81
N GLN A 217 -13.70 8.47 7.54
CA GLN A 217 -14.72 8.70 8.55
C GLN A 217 -16.08 8.86 7.89
N TYR A 218 -17.02 8.01 8.27
CA TYR A 218 -18.41 8.24 7.91
C TYR A 218 -18.93 9.52 8.56
N LEU A 219 -19.64 10.32 7.79
CA LEU A 219 -20.39 11.50 8.24
C LEU A 219 -21.88 11.20 8.37
N TYR A 220 -22.33 10.18 7.65
CA TYR A 220 -23.69 9.67 7.70
C TYR A 220 -23.72 8.17 7.43
N GLN A 221 -24.37 7.40 8.26
CA GLN A 221 -24.67 5.97 8.11
C GLN A 221 -26.11 5.69 8.43
N PRO A 222 -26.87 5.01 7.55
CA PRO A 222 -28.22 4.54 7.88
C PRO A 222 -28.17 3.53 9.04
N LYS A 223 -29.06 3.67 10.01
CA LYS A 223 -29.12 2.78 11.19
C LYS A 223 -29.32 1.29 10.86
N LYS A 224 -29.85 0.97 9.68
CA LYS A 224 -30.14 -0.41 9.26
C LYS A 224 -29.00 -1.07 8.48
N ASP A 225 -28.02 -0.31 8.03
CA ASP A 225 -26.95 -0.81 7.17
C ASP A 225 -25.67 0.02 7.38
N VAL A 226 -24.78 -0.52 8.20
CA VAL A 226 -23.53 0.15 8.61
C VAL A 226 -22.47 0.24 7.49
N ASP A 227 -22.65 -0.52 6.41
CA ASP A 227 -21.74 -0.53 5.27
C ASP A 227 -22.12 0.51 4.20
N ARG A 228 -23.19 1.27 4.44
CA ARG A 228 -23.70 2.31 3.54
C ARG A 228 -23.55 3.69 4.19
N GLY A 229 -23.40 4.71 3.36
CA GLY A 229 -23.37 6.07 3.87
C GLY A 229 -22.50 7.02 3.06
N ILE A 230 -22.28 8.20 3.63
CA ILE A 230 -21.36 9.22 3.11
C ILE A 230 -20.25 9.45 4.12
N GLY A 231 -19.04 9.64 3.63
CA GLY A 231 -17.90 9.95 4.48
C GLY A 231 -16.82 10.72 3.74
N ILE A 232 -15.78 11.01 4.49
CA ILE A 232 -14.57 11.66 4.01
C ILE A 232 -13.39 10.70 4.13
N PHE A 233 -12.38 10.93 3.32
CA PHE A 233 -11.11 10.21 3.40
C PHE A 233 -9.94 11.15 3.12
N SER A 234 -8.78 10.80 3.64
CA SER A 234 -7.53 11.51 3.36
C SER A 234 -6.34 10.57 3.44
N ARG A 235 -5.31 10.89 2.69
CA ARG A 235 -3.95 10.32 2.81
C ARG A 235 -2.95 11.45 2.87
N LEU A 236 -2.07 11.39 3.84
CA LEU A 236 -1.00 12.35 4.06
C LEU A 236 0.32 11.60 4.14
N GLY A 237 1.37 12.16 3.58
CA GLY A 237 2.70 11.59 3.64
C GLY A 237 3.78 12.65 3.69
N VAL A 238 4.88 12.34 4.37
CA VAL A 238 6.09 13.16 4.42
C VAL A 238 7.32 12.26 4.32
N SER A 239 8.27 12.65 3.48
CA SER A 239 9.55 11.95 3.29
C SER A 239 10.73 12.89 3.44
N ASP A 240 11.93 12.33 3.32
CA ASP A 240 13.16 13.12 3.24
C ASP A 240 13.31 13.92 1.92
N GLY A 241 12.41 13.68 0.95
CA GLY A 241 12.39 14.39 -0.33
C GLY A 241 13.47 13.93 -1.33
N ASN A 242 14.18 12.82 -1.05
CA ASN A 242 15.19 12.24 -1.94
C ASN A 242 15.41 10.75 -1.56
N PRO A 243 15.15 9.76 -2.44
CA PRO A 243 14.95 9.84 -3.89
C PRO A 243 13.52 10.21 -4.30
N ASP A 244 12.59 10.31 -3.36
CA ASP A 244 11.24 10.76 -3.62
C ASP A 244 11.26 12.26 -3.95
N PHE A 245 10.73 12.64 -5.10
CA PHE A 245 10.62 14.05 -5.48
C PHE A 245 9.49 14.78 -4.73
N MET A 246 8.62 14.03 -4.04
CA MET A 246 7.58 14.57 -3.18
C MET A 246 8.07 14.58 -1.73
N LYS A 247 8.34 15.76 -1.21
CA LYS A 247 8.63 15.92 0.22
C LYS A 247 7.36 15.85 1.08
N PHE A 248 6.27 16.32 0.52
CA PHE A 248 4.95 16.26 1.12
C PHE A 248 3.92 15.81 0.08
N PHE A 249 3.01 14.96 0.51
CA PHE A 249 1.86 14.50 -0.26
C PHE A 249 0.60 14.61 0.58
N GLY A 250 -0.50 15.02 -0.05
CA GLY A 250 -1.82 15.04 0.55
C GLY A 250 -2.90 14.75 -0.47
N SER A 251 -3.84 13.89 -0.13
CA SER A 251 -5.10 13.71 -0.85
C SER A 251 -6.26 13.79 0.11
N PHE A 252 -7.36 14.38 -0.33
CA PHE A 252 -8.59 14.48 0.43
C PHE A 252 -9.78 14.27 -0.48
N GLY A 253 -10.82 13.62 0.03
CA GLY A 253 -12.02 13.40 -0.75
C GLY A 253 -13.25 13.08 0.07
N VAL A 254 -14.36 13.03 -0.66
CA VAL A 254 -15.68 12.64 -0.16
C VAL A 254 -16.12 11.41 -0.93
N GLY A 255 -16.66 10.43 -0.23
CA GLY A 255 -17.18 9.20 -0.81
C GLY A 255 -18.59 8.90 -0.34
N GLY A 256 -19.35 8.23 -1.19
CA GLY A 256 -20.68 7.72 -0.84
C GLY A 256 -20.84 6.28 -1.31
N LYS A 257 -21.37 5.43 -0.45
CA LYS A 257 -21.65 4.01 -0.70
C LYS A 257 -23.13 3.73 -0.53
N GLY A 258 -23.76 3.07 -1.51
CA GLY A 258 -25.16 2.66 -1.40
C GLY A 258 -26.16 3.79 -1.18
N MET A 259 -25.89 4.96 -1.75
CA MET A 259 -26.69 6.19 -1.54
C MET A 259 -28.13 6.08 -2.05
N PHE A 260 -28.35 5.26 -3.06
CA PHE A 260 -29.66 5.07 -3.68
C PHE A 260 -30.16 3.65 -3.42
N GLU A 261 -31.40 3.50 -2.96
CA GLU A 261 -32.02 2.19 -2.74
C GLU A 261 -32.07 1.34 -4.00
N SER A 262 -32.28 1.99 -5.16
CA SER A 262 -32.26 1.33 -6.48
C SER A 262 -30.87 0.86 -6.91
N ARG A 263 -29.79 1.31 -6.26
CA ARG A 263 -28.40 0.94 -6.51
C ARG A 263 -27.62 0.76 -5.20
N PRO A 264 -27.91 -0.30 -4.44
CA PRO A 264 -27.35 -0.49 -3.10
C PRO A 264 -25.82 -0.68 -3.11
N LEU A 265 -25.25 -1.14 -4.22
CA LEU A 265 -23.81 -1.29 -4.41
C LEU A 265 -23.16 -0.09 -5.14
N GLY A 266 -23.97 0.92 -5.49
CA GLY A 266 -23.48 2.12 -6.18
C GLY A 266 -22.54 2.94 -5.31
N GLN A 267 -21.47 3.45 -5.90
CA GLN A 267 -20.47 4.25 -5.21
C GLN A 267 -20.16 5.52 -6.00
N VAL A 268 -19.99 6.62 -5.29
CA VAL A 268 -19.62 7.94 -5.86
C VAL A 268 -18.49 8.51 -5.02
N ARG A 269 -17.46 9.04 -5.67
CA ARG A 269 -16.31 9.63 -4.97
C ARG A 269 -15.76 10.83 -5.75
N VAL A 270 -15.31 11.83 -5.00
CA VAL A 270 -14.60 13.01 -5.52
C VAL A 270 -13.42 13.27 -4.60
N GLY A 271 -12.25 13.53 -5.17
CA GLY A 271 -11.05 13.82 -4.38
C GLY A 271 -10.19 14.90 -5.03
N VAL A 272 -9.41 15.58 -4.20
CA VAL A 272 -8.41 16.60 -4.56
C VAL A 272 -7.05 16.12 -4.09
N LEU A 273 -6.04 16.40 -4.92
CA LEU A 273 -4.64 16.07 -4.68
C LEU A 273 -3.84 17.33 -4.42
N LEU A 274 -3.00 17.29 -3.40
CA LEU A 274 -2.01 18.31 -3.09
C LEU A 274 -0.64 17.63 -2.97
N HIS A 275 0.37 18.20 -3.63
CA HIS A 275 1.76 17.74 -3.50
C HIS A 275 2.71 18.93 -3.57
N GLN A 276 3.81 18.81 -2.86
CA GLN A 276 4.90 19.79 -2.89
C GLN A 276 6.15 19.11 -3.41
N HIS A 277 6.67 19.62 -4.51
CA HIS A 277 7.99 19.26 -5.06
C HIS A 277 9.11 20.04 -4.37
N GLN A 278 10.34 19.51 -4.45
CA GLN A 278 11.57 20.26 -4.20
C GLN A 278 11.95 21.11 -5.41
#